data_3c9dd9e6567d7c62cdce75c7b7f448c1
#
_entry.id   3c9dd9e6567d7c62cdce75c7b7f448c1
#
_cell.length_a   1.000
_cell.length_b   1.000
_cell.length_c   1.000
_cell.angle_alpha   90.00
_cell.angle_beta   90.00
_cell.angle_gamma   90.00
#
_symmetry.space_group_name_H-M   'P 1'
#
loop_
_entity.id
_entity.type
_entity.pdbx_description
1 polymer ?
#
loop_
_entity_poly.entity_id
_entity_poly.type
_entity_poly.pdbx_seq_one_letter_code
_entity_poly.pdbx_strand_id
1 'polypeptide(L)'
;KVDWHGLVADYDRIRDGIESVFPMFKDFNKRVRAPGGFRLYVGASVRDWGGAGKKARFIASPGLNQDLQEQGAGLLTMTTIRSHDQYNTTIYGFSDRYRGISGRRDIVFMNADDLRERGLAHGDRIDIDSCVASDTAPGARRVAGFTAVAYDLPRGSAAMYYPEGNRLVPLDSFDAASGTPAYKSIPVRIVAARG
;
A
#
# COMPACT_ATOMS: atom_id res chain seq x y z
N LYS A 1 19.26 7.81 -24.00
CA LYS A 1 19.34 6.40 -23.53
C LYS A 1 20.30 6.37 -22.35
N VAL A 2 19.97 5.59 -21.33
CA VAL A 2 20.83 5.39 -20.15
C VAL A 2 21.89 4.32 -20.48
N ASP A 3 23.14 4.59 -20.16
CA ASP A 3 24.25 3.62 -20.29
C ASP A 3 24.26 2.68 -19.07
N TRP A 4 23.37 1.70 -19.06
CA TRP A 4 23.26 0.74 -17.96
C TRP A 4 24.55 -0.06 -17.74
N HIS A 5 25.25 -0.44 -18.82
CA HIS A 5 26.48 -1.22 -18.71
C HIS A 5 27.60 -0.42 -18.05
N GLY A 6 27.76 0.86 -18.43
CA GLY A 6 28.74 1.74 -17.82
C GLY A 6 28.44 2.03 -16.34
N LEU A 7 27.15 2.14 -15.97
CA LEU A 7 26.75 2.36 -14.58
C LEU A 7 26.97 1.11 -13.71
N VAL A 8 26.76 -0.08 -14.26
CA VAL A 8 27.00 -1.36 -13.55
C VAL A 8 28.49 -1.65 -13.41
N ALA A 9 29.30 -1.29 -14.42
CA ALA A 9 30.74 -1.50 -14.38
C ALA A 9 31.44 -0.65 -13.31
N ASP A 10 30.92 0.53 -13.01
CA ASP A 10 31.48 1.43 -12.02
C ASP A 10 30.37 2.26 -11.33
N TYR A 11 30.08 1.92 -10.08
CA TYR A 11 29.06 2.63 -9.29
C TYR A 11 29.44 4.06 -8.90
N ASP A 12 30.70 4.48 -9.08
CA ASP A 12 31.08 5.87 -8.93
C ASP A 12 30.33 6.76 -9.91
N ARG A 13 30.08 6.28 -11.12
CA ARG A 13 29.30 6.99 -12.14
C ARG A 13 27.84 7.25 -11.71
N ILE A 14 27.25 6.33 -10.93
CA ILE A 14 25.91 6.54 -10.36
C ILE A 14 25.97 7.67 -9.33
N ARG A 15 26.98 7.67 -8.47
CA ARG A 15 27.16 8.70 -7.43
C ARG A 15 27.49 10.07 -8.03
N ASP A 16 28.30 10.11 -9.10
CA ASP A 16 28.56 11.34 -9.86
C ASP A 16 27.28 11.91 -10.48
N GLY A 17 26.44 11.02 -11.02
CA GLY A 17 25.11 11.40 -11.52
C GLY A 17 24.22 11.96 -10.42
N ILE A 18 24.20 11.36 -9.24
CA ILE A 18 23.44 11.86 -8.07
C ILE A 18 23.99 13.21 -7.62
N GLU A 19 25.30 13.35 -7.51
CA GLU A 19 25.96 14.61 -7.13
C GLU A 19 25.64 15.74 -8.09
N SER A 20 25.60 15.46 -9.40
CA SER A 20 25.31 16.48 -10.42
C SER A 20 23.88 17.06 -10.30
N VAL A 21 22.94 16.32 -9.72
CA VAL A 21 21.53 16.73 -9.57
C VAL A 21 21.25 17.25 -8.16
N PHE A 22 21.87 16.68 -7.15
CA PHE A 22 21.57 16.96 -5.75
C PHE A 22 22.76 17.56 -5.00
N PRO A 23 22.83 18.89 -4.81
CA PRO A 23 23.98 19.56 -4.17
C PRO A 23 24.37 19.04 -2.79
N MET A 24 23.40 18.43 -2.06
CA MET A 24 23.65 17.83 -0.75
C MET A 24 24.59 16.62 -0.80
N PHE A 25 24.77 16.03 -1.98
CA PHE A 25 25.68 14.91 -2.23
C PHE A 25 27.06 15.34 -2.75
N LYS A 26 27.40 16.63 -2.66
CA LYS A 26 28.74 17.14 -3.08
C LYS A 26 29.85 16.25 -2.51
N ASP A 27 30.82 15.91 -3.33
CA ASP A 27 31.95 15.01 -3.06
C ASP A 27 31.48 13.59 -2.65
N PHE A 28 30.40 13.08 -3.25
CA PHE A 28 29.77 11.84 -2.84
C PHE A 28 30.76 10.66 -2.84
N ASN A 29 31.49 10.45 -3.94
CA ASN A 29 32.45 9.36 -4.06
C ASN A 29 33.56 9.43 -3.00
N LYS A 30 34.03 10.64 -2.67
CA LYS A 30 35.02 10.85 -1.62
C LYS A 30 34.43 10.59 -0.23
N ARG A 31 33.24 11.12 0.05
CA ARG A 31 32.59 11.06 1.37
C ARG A 31 32.17 9.64 1.72
N VAL A 32 31.67 8.85 0.79
CA VAL A 32 31.24 7.47 1.05
C VAL A 32 32.41 6.54 1.38
N ARG A 33 33.63 6.87 0.92
CA ARG A 33 34.86 6.11 1.18
C ARG A 33 35.54 6.45 2.51
N ALA A 34 35.10 7.53 3.16
CA ALA A 34 35.60 7.85 4.49
C ALA A 34 35.12 6.76 5.49
N PRO A 35 35.95 6.32 6.44
CA PRO A 35 35.52 5.41 7.49
C PRO A 35 34.27 5.91 8.23
N GLY A 36 33.21 5.06 8.30
CA GLY A 36 31.91 5.44 8.85
C GLY A 36 30.98 6.17 7.88
N GLY A 37 31.44 6.46 6.65
CA GLY A 37 30.64 7.15 5.64
C GLY A 37 30.29 8.58 6.04
N PHE A 38 29.08 9.04 5.68
CA PHE A 38 28.59 10.37 6.04
C PHE A 38 27.08 10.36 6.28
N ARG A 39 26.58 11.37 6.95
CA ARG A 39 25.15 11.61 7.11
C ARG A 39 24.75 12.87 6.34
N LEU A 40 23.60 12.82 5.69
CA LEU A 40 22.95 14.01 5.17
C LEU A 40 22.43 14.86 6.35
N TYR A 41 22.35 16.15 6.11
CA TYR A 41 21.74 17.05 7.08
C TYR A 41 20.24 16.71 7.24
N VAL A 42 19.83 16.47 8.47
CA VAL A 42 18.42 16.24 8.84
C VAL A 42 18.06 17.29 9.88
N GLY A 43 17.34 18.32 9.46
CA GLY A 43 16.96 19.45 10.35
C GLY A 43 16.28 18.99 11.62
N ALA A 44 15.41 17.97 11.55
CA ALA A 44 14.73 17.44 12.73
C ALA A 44 15.68 16.91 13.83
N SER A 45 16.84 16.34 13.45
CA SER A 45 17.83 15.82 14.42
C SER A 45 18.50 16.91 15.24
N VAL A 46 18.54 18.12 14.73
CA VAL A 46 19.13 19.31 15.37
C VAL A 46 18.08 20.37 15.74
N ARG A 47 16.80 19.97 15.68
CA ARG A 47 15.64 20.86 15.95
C ARG A 47 15.60 22.10 15.06
N ASP A 48 16.13 22.00 13.85
CA ASP A 48 15.97 23.03 12.82
C ASP A 48 14.70 22.73 12.00
N TRP A 49 13.62 23.35 12.39
CA TRP A 49 12.31 23.19 11.77
C TRP A 49 12.19 24.18 10.61
N GLY A 50 12.09 23.67 9.39
CA GLY A 50 12.03 24.48 8.17
C GLY A 50 10.74 25.31 7.98
N GLY A 51 9.74 25.17 8.85
CA GLY A 51 8.48 25.90 8.78
C GLY A 51 8.58 27.36 9.25
N ALA A 52 7.67 28.20 8.77
CA ALA A 52 7.57 29.58 9.23
C ALA A 52 7.38 29.64 10.76
N GLY A 53 8.23 30.42 11.43
CA GLY A 53 8.20 30.55 12.89
C GLY A 53 8.79 29.38 13.68
N LYS A 54 9.36 28.38 13.03
CA LYS A 54 10.01 27.20 13.67
C LYS A 54 9.16 26.51 14.73
N LYS A 55 7.84 26.52 14.57
CA LYS A 55 6.85 25.90 15.47
C LYS A 55 6.03 24.87 14.74
N ALA A 56 5.58 23.85 15.48
CA ALA A 56 4.60 22.90 14.95
C ALA A 56 3.29 23.63 14.61
N ARG A 57 2.71 23.28 13.45
CA ARG A 57 1.42 23.79 13.02
C ARG A 57 0.44 22.62 12.95
N PHE A 58 -0.62 22.71 13.73
CA PHE A 58 -1.74 21.78 13.61
C PHE A 58 -2.54 22.09 12.35
N ILE A 59 -2.84 21.06 11.58
CA ILE A 59 -3.67 21.17 10.38
C ILE A 59 -4.95 20.38 10.65
N ALA A 60 -6.09 21.08 10.61
CA ALA A 60 -7.37 20.41 10.53
C ALA A 60 -7.66 20.07 9.07
N SER A 61 -7.71 18.79 8.73
CA SER A 61 -8.09 18.37 7.39
C SER A 61 -9.57 18.69 7.16
N PRO A 62 -9.95 19.36 6.07
CA PRO A 62 -11.35 19.67 5.77
C PRO A 62 -12.22 18.42 5.57
N GLY A 63 -11.61 17.25 5.35
CA GLY A 63 -12.31 15.96 5.19
C GLY A 63 -12.49 15.15 6.48
N LEU A 64 -12.02 15.61 7.64
CA LEU A 64 -12.09 14.84 8.89
C LEU A 64 -13.53 14.51 9.35
N ASN A 65 -14.50 15.33 8.98
CA ASN A 65 -15.91 15.17 9.32
C ASN A 65 -16.74 14.66 8.14
N GLN A 66 -16.12 14.32 7.03
CA GLN A 66 -16.82 13.64 5.95
C GLN A 66 -16.90 12.18 6.31
N ASP A 67 -18.12 11.68 6.52
CA ASP A 67 -18.36 10.26 6.61
C ASP A 67 -17.73 9.61 5.37
N LEU A 68 -17.01 8.50 5.59
CA LEU A 68 -16.58 7.65 4.51
C LEU A 68 -17.81 7.42 3.66
N GLN A 69 -17.80 7.89 2.40
CA GLN A 69 -18.93 7.77 1.49
C GLN A 69 -19.51 6.36 1.65
N GLU A 70 -20.79 6.28 1.99
CA GLU A 70 -21.49 5.02 1.99
C GLU A 70 -21.23 4.39 0.63
N GLN A 71 -20.43 3.36 0.61
CA GLN A 71 -20.20 2.57 -0.59
C GLN A 71 -21.58 2.08 -1.02
N GLY A 72 -21.91 2.15 -2.30
CA GLY A 72 -23.24 1.76 -2.81
C GLY A 72 -23.69 0.40 -2.26
N ALA A 73 -24.99 0.17 -2.21
CA ALA A 73 -25.59 -1.00 -1.58
C ALA A 73 -24.88 -2.32 -1.94
N GLY A 74 -24.48 -3.07 -0.94
CA GLY A 74 -23.81 -4.36 -1.07
C GLY A 74 -22.30 -4.29 -1.35
N LEU A 75 -21.70 -3.10 -1.42
CA LEU A 75 -20.24 -2.95 -1.53
C LEU A 75 -19.58 -2.95 -0.15
N LEU A 76 -18.30 -3.33 -0.14
CA LEU A 76 -17.41 -3.22 1.01
C LEU A 76 -16.25 -2.29 0.67
N THR A 77 -15.73 -1.61 1.68
CA THR A 77 -14.48 -0.86 1.57
C THR A 77 -13.30 -1.80 1.85
N MET A 78 -12.55 -2.13 0.80
CA MET A 78 -11.36 -2.96 0.91
C MET A 78 -10.13 -2.11 1.22
N THR A 79 -9.33 -2.54 2.18
CA THR A 79 -8.00 -1.99 2.43
C THR A 79 -6.92 -3.06 2.25
N THR A 80 -5.80 -2.68 1.64
CA THR A 80 -4.64 -3.57 1.62
C THR A 80 -3.84 -3.43 2.90
N ILE A 81 -3.37 -4.56 3.43
CA ILE A 81 -2.58 -4.63 4.65
C ILE A 81 -1.28 -5.42 4.40
N ARG A 82 -0.28 -5.22 5.23
CA ARG A 82 0.89 -6.09 5.28
C ARG A 82 0.64 -7.25 6.23
N SER A 83 1.16 -8.44 5.90
CA SER A 83 1.29 -9.50 6.89
C SER A 83 2.30 -9.09 7.97
N HIS A 84 2.24 -9.71 9.13
CA HIS A 84 3.30 -9.54 10.12
C HIS A 84 4.63 -10.00 9.51
N ASP A 85 5.72 -9.34 9.89
CA ASP A 85 7.07 -9.55 9.35
C ASP A 85 7.24 -9.20 7.85
N GLN A 86 6.25 -8.59 7.21
CA GLN A 86 6.37 -8.12 5.83
C GLN A 86 7.11 -6.80 5.74
N TYR A 87 8.16 -6.76 4.93
CA TYR A 87 8.88 -5.54 4.58
C TYR A 87 8.63 -5.16 3.11
N ASN A 88 7.89 -4.08 2.91
CA ASN A 88 7.43 -3.63 1.59
C ASN A 88 6.71 -4.75 0.80
N THR A 89 7.01 -4.90 -0.51
CA THR A 89 6.41 -5.90 -1.40
C THR A 89 7.30 -7.12 -1.65
N THR A 90 8.53 -7.08 -1.17
CA THR A 90 9.58 -8.02 -1.60
C THR A 90 10.00 -9.02 -0.53
N ILE A 91 9.84 -8.67 0.74
CA ILE A 91 10.23 -9.53 1.86
C ILE A 91 8.98 -9.85 2.67
N TYR A 92 8.46 -11.05 2.51
CA TYR A 92 7.34 -11.58 3.29
C TYR A 92 7.32 -13.10 3.29
N GLY A 93 6.75 -13.66 4.34
CA GLY A 93 6.46 -15.09 4.44
C GLY A 93 4.99 -15.41 4.14
N PHE A 94 4.67 -16.69 4.14
CA PHE A 94 3.30 -17.19 3.95
C PHE A 94 2.55 -17.36 5.29
N SER A 95 3.11 -16.88 6.38
CA SER A 95 2.51 -16.96 7.70
C SER A 95 2.37 -15.58 8.33
N ASP A 96 1.18 -15.30 8.85
CA ASP A 96 0.89 -14.13 9.68
C ASP A 96 0.42 -14.63 11.05
N ARG A 97 1.37 -14.85 11.96
CA ARG A 97 1.15 -15.44 13.27
C ARG A 97 0.20 -14.62 14.15
N TYR A 98 0.13 -13.31 13.95
CA TYR A 98 -0.75 -12.44 14.75
C TYR A 98 -2.20 -12.49 14.31
N ARG A 99 -2.45 -12.89 13.05
CA ARG A 99 -3.81 -13.06 12.51
C ARG A 99 -4.18 -14.52 12.32
N GLY A 100 -3.33 -15.47 12.78
CA GLY A 100 -3.62 -16.90 12.68
C GLY A 100 -3.57 -17.47 11.26
N ILE A 101 -2.91 -16.78 10.33
CA ILE A 101 -2.77 -17.24 8.94
C ILE A 101 -1.47 -18.01 8.79
N SER A 102 -1.54 -19.18 8.17
CA SER A 102 -0.38 -20.03 7.90
C SER A 102 -0.42 -20.62 6.50
N GLY A 103 0.74 -20.65 5.85
CA GLY A 103 0.95 -21.31 4.56
C GLY A 103 0.33 -20.62 3.34
N ARG A 104 -0.30 -19.44 3.49
CA ARG A 104 -1.02 -18.79 2.39
C ARG A 104 -1.16 -17.28 2.56
N ARG A 105 -1.48 -16.60 1.46
CA ARG A 105 -1.76 -15.17 1.42
C ARG A 105 -3.01 -14.81 0.61
N ASP A 106 -3.59 -15.77 -0.10
CA ASP A 106 -4.81 -15.62 -0.89
C ASP A 106 -6.05 -15.62 0.00
N ILE A 107 -6.10 -14.69 0.95
CA ILE A 107 -7.18 -14.56 1.93
C ILE A 107 -7.76 -13.15 1.96
N VAL A 108 -9.00 -13.05 2.41
CA VAL A 108 -9.69 -11.80 2.68
C VAL A 108 -10.29 -11.85 4.07
N PHE A 109 -9.91 -10.92 4.91
CA PHE A 109 -10.50 -10.71 6.22
C PHE A 109 -11.82 -9.95 6.08
N MET A 110 -12.87 -10.42 6.72
CA MET A 110 -14.21 -9.83 6.70
C MET A 110 -14.87 -9.91 8.05
N ASN A 111 -15.76 -8.97 8.33
CA ASN A 111 -16.63 -9.08 9.49
C ASN A 111 -17.56 -10.32 9.36
N ALA A 112 -17.79 -11.04 10.46
CA ALA A 112 -18.60 -12.26 10.45
C ALA A 112 -20.06 -12.02 10.05
N ASP A 113 -20.62 -10.86 10.38
CA ASP A 113 -21.99 -10.50 10.00
C ASP A 113 -22.07 -10.19 8.49
N ASP A 114 -21.06 -9.51 7.95
CA ASP A 114 -20.97 -9.24 6.52
C ASP A 114 -20.82 -10.52 5.68
N LEU A 115 -20.15 -11.53 6.22
CA LEU A 115 -20.10 -12.88 5.61
C LEU A 115 -21.49 -13.50 5.59
N ARG A 116 -22.17 -13.55 6.74
CA ARG A 116 -23.50 -14.17 6.86
C ARG A 116 -24.55 -13.50 5.95
N GLU A 117 -24.55 -12.19 5.87
CA GLU A 117 -25.47 -11.44 5.00
C GLU A 117 -25.27 -11.76 3.51
N ARG A 118 -24.08 -12.21 3.12
CA ARG A 118 -23.74 -12.64 1.76
C ARG A 118 -23.89 -14.14 1.53
N GLY A 119 -24.40 -14.86 2.53
CA GLY A 119 -24.50 -16.32 2.48
C GLY A 119 -23.13 -17.02 2.46
N LEU A 120 -22.12 -16.38 3.04
CA LEU A 120 -20.74 -16.88 3.10
C LEU A 120 -20.36 -17.24 4.54
N ALA A 121 -19.41 -18.15 4.69
CA ALA A 121 -18.82 -18.56 5.94
C ALA A 121 -17.29 -18.42 5.93
N HIS A 122 -16.71 -18.51 7.12
CA HIS A 122 -15.25 -18.62 7.25
C HIS A 122 -14.72 -19.84 6.50
N GLY A 123 -13.75 -19.66 5.66
CA GLY A 123 -13.14 -20.72 4.85
C GLY A 123 -13.69 -20.84 3.42
N ASP A 124 -14.80 -20.16 3.11
CA ASP A 124 -15.38 -20.21 1.78
C ASP A 124 -14.46 -19.57 0.73
N ARG A 125 -14.55 -20.14 -0.49
CA ARG A 125 -13.86 -19.56 -1.65
C ARG A 125 -14.70 -18.45 -2.23
N ILE A 126 -14.06 -17.31 -2.48
CA ILE A 126 -14.71 -16.08 -2.93
C ILE A 126 -13.96 -15.46 -4.11
N ASP A 127 -14.72 -14.72 -4.90
CA ASP A 127 -14.18 -13.81 -5.92
C ASP A 127 -14.46 -12.38 -5.50
N ILE A 128 -13.55 -11.48 -5.86
CA ILE A 128 -13.61 -10.07 -5.50
C ILE A 128 -13.52 -9.24 -6.78
N ASP A 129 -14.53 -8.44 -7.03
CA ASP A 129 -14.58 -7.46 -8.11
C ASP A 129 -14.30 -6.07 -7.57
N SER A 130 -13.38 -5.35 -8.19
CA SER A 130 -13.25 -3.90 -8.01
C SER A 130 -14.49 -3.19 -8.56
N CYS A 131 -14.96 -2.18 -7.83
CA CYS A 131 -16.07 -1.31 -8.22
C CYS A 131 -15.63 0.16 -8.24
N VAL A 132 -14.37 0.42 -8.51
CA VAL A 132 -13.83 1.78 -8.67
C VAL A 132 -14.48 2.46 -9.88
N ALA A 133 -14.91 3.70 -9.71
CA ALA A 133 -15.70 4.43 -10.72
C ALA A 133 -14.97 4.64 -12.07
N SER A 134 -13.63 4.61 -12.09
CA SER A 134 -12.84 4.73 -13.32
C SER A 134 -12.77 3.42 -14.13
N ASP A 135 -13.21 2.29 -13.58
CA ASP A 135 -13.24 1.04 -14.32
C ASP A 135 -14.31 1.09 -15.42
N THR A 136 -13.89 0.75 -16.64
CA THR A 136 -14.72 0.89 -17.85
C THR A 136 -15.83 -0.19 -17.96
N ALA A 137 -15.75 -1.25 -17.15
CA ALA A 137 -16.76 -2.31 -17.08
C ALA A 137 -16.79 -2.95 -15.69
N PRO A 138 -17.98 -3.40 -15.21
CA PRO A 138 -18.07 -4.20 -13.98
C PRO A 138 -17.20 -5.44 -14.06
N GLY A 139 -16.38 -5.69 -13.05
CA GLY A 139 -15.49 -6.86 -13.00
C GLY A 139 -14.25 -6.78 -13.90
N ALA A 140 -13.93 -5.61 -14.48
CA ALA A 140 -12.69 -5.39 -15.23
C ALA A 140 -11.44 -5.76 -14.42
N ARG A 141 -11.53 -5.59 -13.09
CA ARG A 141 -10.48 -5.97 -12.14
C ARG A 141 -11.05 -6.96 -11.15
N ARG A 142 -10.64 -8.21 -11.28
CA ARG A 142 -11.07 -9.31 -10.42
C ARG A 142 -9.88 -10.07 -9.87
N VAL A 143 -9.95 -10.44 -8.61
CA VAL A 143 -9.18 -11.54 -8.03
C VAL A 143 -10.13 -12.67 -7.71
N ALA A 144 -9.78 -13.91 -8.05
CA ALA A 144 -10.65 -15.06 -7.95
C ALA A 144 -10.07 -16.13 -7.02
N GLY A 145 -10.98 -16.88 -6.40
CA GLY A 145 -10.63 -18.03 -5.59
C GLY A 145 -9.85 -17.70 -4.32
N PHE A 146 -10.01 -16.53 -3.73
CA PHE A 146 -9.49 -16.22 -2.41
C PHE A 146 -10.32 -16.91 -1.32
N THR A 147 -9.78 -16.99 -0.11
CA THR A 147 -10.49 -17.58 1.03
C THR A 147 -10.99 -16.49 1.97
N ALA A 148 -12.26 -16.52 2.29
CA ALA A 148 -12.87 -15.63 3.27
C ALA A 148 -12.47 -16.03 4.69
N VAL A 149 -12.00 -15.07 5.49
CA VAL A 149 -11.59 -15.27 6.87
C VAL A 149 -12.41 -14.34 7.76
N ALA A 150 -13.26 -14.91 8.62
CA ALA A 150 -13.96 -14.13 9.64
C ALA A 150 -12.94 -13.50 10.59
N TYR A 151 -13.00 -12.19 10.75
CA TYR A 151 -12.08 -11.43 11.57
C TYR A 151 -12.79 -10.23 12.21
N ASP A 152 -12.24 -9.75 13.32
CA ASP A 152 -12.79 -8.59 14.04
C ASP A 152 -12.47 -7.29 13.27
N LEU A 153 -13.32 -6.99 12.30
CA LEU A 153 -13.32 -5.76 11.50
C LEU A 153 -14.65 -5.04 11.64
N PRO A 154 -14.69 -3.72 11.50
CA PRO A 154 -15.95 -2.99 11.36
C PRO A 154 -16.77 -3.54 10.18
N ARG A 155 -18.10 -3.54 10.33
CA ARG A 155 -19.02 -3.90 9.25
C ARG A 155 -18.81 -2.96 8.04
N GLY A 156 -19.03 -3.49 6.86
CA GLY A 156 -18.77 -2.76 5.61
C GLY A 156 -17.30 -2.69 5.20
N SER A 157 -16.40 -3.29 6.00
CA SER A 157 -14.96 -3.27 5.74
C SER A 157 -14.45 -4.66 5.38
N ALA A 158 -13.42 -4.69 4.51
CA ALA A 158 -12.67 -5.89 4.19
C ALA A 158 -11.18 -5.57 4.13
N ALA A 159 -10.33 -6.57 4.35
CA ALA A 159 -8.88 -6.40 4.23
C ALA A 159 -8.24 -7.59 3.53
N MET A 160 -7.23 -7.31 2.70
CA MET A 160 -6.43 -8.36 2.06
C MET A 160 -4.96 -7.97 2.05
N TYR A 161 -4.09 -8.96 1.85
CA TYR A 161 -2.65 -8.69 1.85
C TYR A 161 -2.21 -7.90 0.62
N TYR A 162 -1.23 -7.08 0.84
CA TYR A 162 -0.42 -6.39 -0.15
C TYR A 162 0.84 -7.21 -0.43
N PRO A 163 1.20 -7.58 -1.68
CA PRO A 163 0.70 -7.00 -2.94
C PRO A 163 -0.48 -7.72 -3.60
N GLU A 164 -1.03 -8.78 -3.04
CA GLU A 164 -2.09 -9.59 -3.65
C GLU A 164 -3.32 -8.74 -4.03
N GLY A 165 -3.62 -7.70 -3.24
CA GLY A 165 -4.71 -6.76 -3.50
C GLY A 165 -4.46 -5.75 -4.62
N ASN A 166 -3.23 -5.62 -5.13
CA ASN A 166 -2.87 -4.57 -6.09
C ASN A 166 -3.68 -4.66 -7.39
N ARG A 167 -4.08 -5.86 -7.79
CA ARG A 167 -4.88 -6.06 -9.00
C ARG A 167 -6.23 -5.36 -8.96
N LEU A 168 -6.75 -5.04 -7.78
CA LEU A 168 -8.03 -4.36 -7.60
C LEU A 168 -7.94 -2.84 -7.77
N VAL A 169 -6.73 -2.28 -7.84
CA VAL A 169 -6.51 -0.82 -7.94
C VAL A 169 -6.19 -0.44 -9.38
N PRO A 170 -6.98 0.42 -10.03
CA PRO A 170 -6.65 0.98 -11.34
C PRO A 170 -5.36 1.81 -11.30
N LEU A 171 -4.65 1.85 -12.43
CA LEU A 171 -3.40 2.63 -12.54
C LEU A 171 -3.63 4.14 -12.41
N ASP A 172 -4.82 4.61 -12.73
CA ASP A 172 -5.24 6.00 -12.63
C ASP A 172 -5.85 6.37 -11.27
N SER A 173 -5.96 5.39 -10.35
CA SER A 173 -6.44 5.60 -8.97
C SER A 173 -5.26 5.85 -8.04
N PHE A 174 -4.89 7.10 -7.88
CA PHE A 174 -3.79 7.53 -7.02
C PHE A 174 -4.06 8.92 -6.42
N ASP A 175 -3.38 9.22 -5.33
CA ASP A 175 -3.38 10.55 -4.74
C ASP A 175 -2.64 11.54 -5.63
N ALA A 176 -3.30 12.61 -6.01
CA ALA A 176 -2.78 13.58 -6.97
C ALA A 176 -1.52 14.33 -6.49
N ALA A 177 -1.33 14.48 -5.19
CA ALA A 177 -0.19 15.20 -4.63
C ALA A 177 1.04 14.32 -4.47
N SER A 178 0.87 13.06 -4.08
CA SER A 178 1.97 12.13 -3.80
C SER A 178 2.22 11.08 -4.88
N GLY A 179 1.28 10.89 -5.82
CA GLY A 179 1.29 9.78 -6.77
C GLY A 179 1.09 8.41 -6.12
N THR A 180 0.70 8.37 -4.84
CA THR A 180 0.51 7.11 -4.11
C THR A 180 -0.76 6.40 -4.57
N PRO A 181 -0.70 5.13 -5.01
CA PRO A 181 -1.89 4.39 -5.40
C PRO A 181 -2.93 4.26 -4.27
N ALA A 182 -4.20 4.29 -4.62
CA ALA A 182 -5.32 4.31 -3.67
C ALA A 182 -5.62 2.92 -3.08
N TYR A 183 -4.71 2.36 -2.29
CA TYR A 183 -4.81 1.01 -1.72
C TYR A 183 -5.69 0.88 -0.48
N LYS A 184 -6.23 1.99 0.04
CA LYS A 184 -6.86 1.98 1.39
C LYS A 184 -8.37 2.15 1.38
N SER A 185 -8.98 2.43 0.25
CA SER A 185 -10.42 2.65 0.16
C SER A 185 -10.95 2.14 -1.19
N ILE A 186 -10.73 0.87 -1.46
CA ILE A 186 -11.13 0.25 -2.72
C ILE A 186 -12.56 -0.25 -2.56
N PRO A 187 -13.56 0.30 -3.29
CA PRO A 187 -14.89 -0.27 -3.30
C PRO A 187 -14.89 -1.62 -4.00
N VAL A 188 -15.39 -2.65 -3.32
CA VAL A 188 -15.38 -4.01 -3.85
C VAL A 188 -16.72 -4.71 -3.66
N ARG A 189 -17.03 -5.62 -4.59
CA ARG A 189 -18.09 -6.63 -4.44
C ARG A 189 -17.45 -7.98 -4.22
N ILE A 190 -17.92 -8.68 -3.19
CA ILE A 190 -17.45 -10.03 -2.84
C ILE A 190 -18.59 -11.00 -3.07
N VAL A 191 -18.31 -12.09 -3.79
CA VAL A 191 -19.28 -13.15 -4.11
C VAL A 191 -18.64 -14.52 -3.91
N ALA A 192 -19.47 -15.56 -3.75
CA ALA A 192 -18.97 -16.93 -3.76
C ALA A 192 -18.19 -17.20 -5.06
N ALA A 193 -17.07 -17.92 -4.97
CA ALA A 193 -16.29 -18.27 -6.16
C ALA A 193 -17.13 -19.12 -7.10
N ARG A 194 -17.01 -18.81 -8.39
CA ARG A 194 -17.59 -19.68 -9.44
C ARG A 194 -16.68 -20.91 -9.54
N GLY A 195 -17.26 -22.08 -9.35
CA GLY A 195 -16.59 -23.36 -9.52
C GLY A 195 -16.04 -23.56 -10.94
#